data_6aca5092b63a2053ff3b7e3e301e7193
#
_entry.id   6aca5092b63a2053ff3b7e3e301e7193
#
_cell.length_a   1.000
_cell.length_b   1.000
_cell.length_c   1.000
_cell.angle_alpha   90.00
_cell.angle_beta   90.00
_cell.angle_gamma   90.00
#
_symmetry.space_group_name_H-M   'P 1'
#
loop_
_entity.id
_entity.type
_entity.pdbx_description
1 polymer ?
#
loop_
_entity_poly.entity_id
_entity_poly.type
_entity_poly.pdbx_seq_one_letter_code
_entity_poly.pdbx_strand_id
1 'polypeptide(L)'
;MEYIENIIRNNGGYITANQAKAVNRTTYYKVLELVRNGDLVRIRPGVYLLPDEMAKTMIDVEKVIPGGVLCMYSAWSHYGLTTQIPTEYYIAIARNRKVRTPEYPPITIYRWDEVAYETGITHTVIEGITVPVYDIEKSVCDAIKHRNKIGINVSSEILKNYLSRKTRDIDKLMKYAKIMRVASTMKKYLEIQL
;
A
#
# COMPACT_ATOMS: atom_id res chain seq x y z
N MET A 1 -11.26 -16.00 26.77
CA MET A 1 -10.79 -14.75 26.12
C MET A 1 -9.34 -14.87 25.70
N GLU A 2 -8.45 -15.18 26.58
CA GLU A 2 -6.99 -15.28 26.39
C GLU A 2 -6.55 -16.12 25.18
N TYR A 3 -7.18 -17.27 24.93
CA TYR A 3 -6.84 -18.14 23.79
C TYR A 3 -7.10 -17.50 22.42
N ILE A 4 -8.25 -16.87 22.23
CA ILE A 4 -8.59 -16.20 20.96
C ILE A 4 -7.74 -14.95 20.77
N GLU A 5 -7.52 -14.20 21.83
CA GLU A 5 -6.66 -13.02 21.81
C GLU A 5 -5.22 -13.37 21.46
N ASN A 6 -4.70 -14.47 22.00
CA ASN A 6 -3.38 -14.99 21.63
C ASN A 6 -3.29 -15.39 20.15
N ILE A 7 -4.34 -16.03 19.59
CA ILE A 7 -4.39 -16.33 18.16
C ILE A 7 -4.34 -15.03 17.34
N ILE A 8 -5.11 -14.02 17.75
CA ILE A 8 -5.17 -12.74 17.05
C ILE A 8 -3.83 -12.01 17.13
N ARG A 9 -3.23 -11.92 18.31
CA ARG A 9 -1.92 -11.26 18.51
C ARG A 9 -0.79 -11.96 17.74
N ASN A 10 -0.75 -13.29 17.77
CA ASN A 10 0.21 -14.08 16.99
C ASN A 10 0.03 -13.93 15.47
N ASN A 11 -1.14 -13.49 15.02
CA ASN A 11 -1.44 -13.21 13.62
C ASN A 11 -1.38 -11.71 13.28
N GLY A 12 -0.59 -10.93 14.02
CA GLY A 12 -0.40 -9.50 13.79
C GLY A 12 -1.62 -8.64 14.12
N GLY A 13 -2.41 -9.07 15.11
CA GLY A 13 -3.60 -8.35 15.57
C GLY A 13 -4.86 -8.59 14.73
N TYR A 14 -4.79 -9.41 13.67
CA TYR A 14 -5.92 -9.71 12.78
C TYR A 14 -6.47 -11.13 12.99
N ILE A 15 -7.76 -11.28 12.71
CA ILE A 15 -8.37 -12.61 12.51
C ILE A 15 -9.37 -12.56 11.36
N THR A 16 -9.35 -13.57 10.51
CA THR A 16 -10.36 -13.74 9.45
C THR A 16 -11.46 -14.68 9.88
N ALA A 17 -12.66 -14.53 9.29
CA ALA A 17 -13.76 -15.44 9.51
C ALA A 17 -13.39 -16.90 9.16
N ASN A 18 -12.55 -17.10 8.12
CA ASN A 18 -12.09 -18.42 7.72
C ASN A 18 -11.14 -19.02 8.74
N GLN A 19 -10.20 -18.24 9.28
CA GLN A 19 -9.30 -18.70 10.36
C GLN A 19 -10.10 -19.08 11.61
N ALA A 20 -11.06 -18.24 12.02
CA ALA A 20 -11.90 -18.54 13.17
C ALA A 20 -12.71 -19.82 12.98
N LYS A 21 -13.30 -20.04 11.79
CA LYS A 21 -14.05 -21.26 11.43
C LYS A 21 -13.14 -22.49 11.32
N ALA A 22 -11.89 -22.31 10.87
CA ALA A 22 -10.91 -23.40 10.78
C ALA A 22 -10.53 -23.95 12.16
N VAL A 23 -10.56 -23.11 13.20
CA VAL A 23 -10.42 -23.58 14.59
C VAL A 23 -11.67 -24.40 14.98
N ASN A 24 -12.82 -23.77 15.02
CA ASN A 24 -14.15 -24.38 15.18
C ASN A 24 -15.26 -23.33 15.05
N ARG A 25 -16.52 -23.80 14.98
CA ARG A 25 -17.69 -22.92 14.86
C ARG A 25 -17.89 -22.00 16.08
N THR A 26 -17.56 -22.49 17.26
CA THR A 26 -17.67 -21.73 18.51
C THR A 26 -16.72 -20.53 18.51
N THR A 27 -15.48 -20.70 18.06
CA THR A 27 -14.50 -19.63 17.90
C THR A 27 -15.00 -18.52 16.97
N TYR A 28 -15.65 -18.89 15.85
CA TYR A 28 -16.23 -17.91 14.94
C TYR A 28 -17.34 -17.08 15.61
N TYR A 29 -18.26 -17.71 16.36
CA TYR A 29 -19.30 -16.96 17.09
C TYR A 29 -18.71 -16.09 18.18
N LYS A 30 -17.65 -16.52 18.84
CA LYS A 30 -16.96 -15.72 19.86
C LYS A 30 -16.30 -14.48 19.22
N VAL A 31 -15.71 -14.61 18.04
CA VAL A 31 -15.19 -13.44 17.28
C VAL A 31 -16.32 -12.45 16.99
N LEU A 32 -17.51 -12.91 16.57
CA LEU A 32 -18.65 -12.02 16.35
C LEU A 32 -19.15 -11.34 17.64
N GLU A 33 -19.09 -12.04 18.78
CA GLU A 33 -19.40 -11.48 20.10
C GLU A 33 -18.40 -10.37 20.46
N LEU A 34 -17.09 -10.61 20.31
CA LEU A 34 -16.05 -9.61 20.55
C LEU A 34 -16.23 -8.36 19.67
N VAL A 35 -16.69 -8.53 18.43
CA VAL A 35 -17.04 -7.39 17.58
C VAL A 35 -18.24 -6.61 18.12
N ARG A 36 -19.29 -7.28 18.63
CA ARG A 36 -20.45 -6.62 19.22
C ARG A 36 -20.09 -5.84 20.49
N ASN A 37 -19.17 -6.36 21.27
CA ASN A 37 -18.70 -5.74 22.51
C ASN A 37 -17.70 -4.61 22.28
N GLY A 38 -17.19 -4.43 21.05
CA GLY A 38 -16.15 -3.44 20.74
C GLY A 38 -14.72 -3.91 21.03
N ASP A 39 -14.53 -5.17 21.46
CA ASP A 39 -13.20 -5.77 21.69
C ASP A 39 -12.47 -6.11 20.39
N LEU A 40 -13.20 -6.16 19.27
CA LEU A 40 -12.68 -6.28 17.91
C LEU A 40 -13.38 -5.28 16.99
N VAL A 41 -12.63 -4.72 16.05
CA VAL A 41 -13.14 -3.85 15.00
C VAL A 41 -13.22 -4.62 13.68
N ARG A 42 -14.36 -4.55 13.01
CA ARG A 42 -14.53 -5.10 11.67
C ARG A 42 -14.00 -4.12 10.64
N ILE A 43 -12.86 -4.41 10.03
CA ILE A 43 -12.26 -3.56 9.00
C ILE A 43 -12.82 -3.83 7.60
N ARG A 44 -13.28 -5.05 7.33
CA ARG A 44 -14.04 -5.43 6.13
C ARG A 44 -14.82 -6.72 6.37
N PRO A 45 -15.73 -7.14 5.47
CA PRO A 45 -16.45 -8.40 5.62
C PRO A 45 -15.50 -9.59 5.85
N GLY A 46 -15.64 -10.22 7.03
CA GLY A 46 -14.85 -11.39 7.42
C GLY A 46 -13.42 -11.11 7.87
N VAL A 47 -13.04 -9.85 8.12
CA VAL A 47 -11.72 -9.49 8.68
C VAL A 47 -11.91 -8.57 9.87
N TYR A 48 -11.29 -8.93 10.98
CA TYR A 48 -11.41 -8.26 12.27
C TYR A 48 -10.03 -7.95 12.83
N LEU A 49 -9.91 -6.87 13.59
CA LEU A 49 -8.66 -6.31 14.12
C LEU A 49 -8.85 -5.95 15.59
N LEU A 50 -7.81 -6.09 16.40
CA LEU A 50 -7.78 -5.52 17.76
C LEU A 50 -7.77 -3.99 17.70
N PRO A 51 -8.52 -3.28 18.56
CA PRO A 51 -8.55 -1.81 18.56
C PRO A 51 -7.17 -1.16 18.77
N ASP A 52 -6.31 -1.74 19.60
CA ASP A 52 -4.94 -1.28 19.84
C ASP A 52 -4.04 -1.36 18.59
N GLU A 53 -4.32 -2.28 17.70
CA GLU A 53 -3.60 -2.40 16.41
C GLU A 53 -3.99 -1.30 15.41
N MET A 54 -5.13 -0.64 15.60
CA MET A 54 -5.53 0.52 14.77
C MET A 54 -4.61 1.73 14.98
N ALA A 55 -3.90 1.79 16.09
CA ALA A 55 -2.94 2.87 16.38
C ALA A 55 -1.61 2.69 15.64
N LYS A 56 -1.35 1.52 15.07
CA LYS A 56 -0.14 1.30 14.26
C LYS A 56 -0.21 2.12 12.98
N THR A 57 0.91 2.75 12.63
CA THR A 57 1.01 3.57 11.43
C THR A 57 1.08 2.75 10.14
N MET A 58 1.32 1.44 10.23
CA MET A 58 1.32 0.54 9.07
C MET A 58 0.26 -0.54 9.19
N ILE A 59 -0.52 -0.72 8.13
CA ILE A 59 -1.50 -1.81 8.01
C ILE A 59 -0.92 -3.01 7.27
N ASP A 60 -1.40 -4.20 7.58
CA ASP A 60 -1.18 -5.38 6.75
C ASP A 60 -2.00 -5.27 5.45
N VAL A 61 -1.35 -4.73 4.41
CA VAL A 61 -1.99 -4.41 3.13
C VAL A 61 -2.67 -5.65 2.53
N GLU A 62 -2.04 -6.82 2.61
CA GLU A 62 -2.60 -8.07 2.04
C GLU A 62 -3.87 -8.50 2.77
N LYS A 63 -3.95 -8.30 4.08
CA LYS A 63 -5.16 -8.60 4.86
C LYS A 63 -6.29 -7.61 4.61
N VAL A 64 -5.98 -6.34 4.39
CA VAL A 64 -6.97 -5.28 4.18
C VAL A 64 -7.42 -5.21 2.71
N ILE A 65 -6.48 -5.19 1.78
CA ILE A 65 -6.71 -5.17 0.32
C ILE A 65 -5.87 -6.29 -0.29
N PRO A 66 -6.34 -7.55 -0.33
CA PRO A 66 -5.56 -8.65 -0.89
C PRO A 66 -5.05 -8.34 -2.29
N GLY A 67 -3.74 -8.56 -2.56
CA GLY A 67 -3.06 -8.18 -3.79
C GLY A 67 -2.98 -6.66 -4.00
N GLY A 68 -3.10 -5.87 -2.94
CA GLY A 68 -2.82 -4.44 -2.98
C GLY A 68 -1.32 -4.20 -2.92
N VAL A 69 -0.83 -3.13 -3.57
CA VAL A 69 0.57 -2.72 -3.56
C VAL A 69 0.64 -1.25 -3.15
N LEU A 70 1.45 -0.91 -2.16
CA LEU A 70 1.66 0.49 -1.77
C LEU A 70 2.21 1.28 -2.97
N CYS A 71 1.58 2.43 -3.25
CA CYS A 71 1.92 3.28 -4.39
C CYS A 71 1.81 4.76 -4.03
N MET A 72 2.07 5.63 -4.97
CA MET A 72 1.90 7.08 -4.84
C MET A 72 2.49 7.61 -3.53
N TYR A 73 1.75 8.43 -2.77
CA TYR A 73 2.23 9.05 -1.53
C TYR A 73 2.70 8.05 -0.47
N SER A 74 2.08 6.86 -0.39
CA SER A 74 2.56 5.81 0.53
C SER A 74 3.95 5.30 0.15
N ALA A 75 4.21 5.07 -1.13
CA ALA A 75 5.53 4.66 -1.62
C ALA A 75 6.54 5.82 -1.58
N TRP A 76 6.13 7.03 -1.99
CA TRP A 76 7.03 8.20 -1.98
C TRP A 76 7.48 8.56 -0.58
N SER A 77 6.58 8.54 0.41
CA SER A 77 6.92 8.75 1.82
C SER A 77 7.87 7.66 2.33
N HIS A 78 7.59 6.39 2.04
CA HIS A 78 8.45 5.26 2.41
C HIS A 78 9.89 5.43 1.88
N TYR A 79 10.03 5.87 0.62
CA TYR A 79 11.35 6.13 0.04
C TYR A 79 11.93 7.50 0.37
N GLY A 80 11.24 8.37 1.10
CA GLY A 80 11.69 9.74 1.36
C GLY A 80 11.83 10.57 0.08
N LEU A 81 10.94 10.36 -0.90
CA LEU A 81 10.92 11.10 -2.17
C LEU A 81 10.14 12.41 -2.08
N THR A 82 9.34 12.58 -1.05
CA THR A 82 8.55 13.79 -0.78
C THR A 82 8.55 14.10 0.70
N THR A 83 8.39 15.37 1.02
CA THR A 83 8.20 15.86 2.40
C THR A 83 6.75 15.75 2.87
N GLN A 84 5.82 15.43 1.97
CA GLN A 84 4.41 15.28 2.31
C GLN A 84 4.16 13.96 3.03
N ILE A 85 3.53 14.04 4.21
CA ILE A 85 3.10 12.88 5.00
C ILE A 85 1.67 12.53 4.56
N PRO A 86 1.44 11.31 4.03
CA PRO A 86 0.10 10.90 3.62
C PRO A 86 -0.81 10.71 4.84
N THR A 87 -2.06 11.19 4.74
CA THR A 87 -3.11 10.99 5.74
C THR A 87 -3.97 9.75 5.47
N GLU A 88 -3.71 9.08 4.34
CA GLU A 88 -4.40 7.88 3.89
C GLU A 88 -3.42 6.92 3.22
N TYR A 89 -3.81 5.67 3.05
CA TYR A 89 -3.03 4.70 2.29
C TYR A 89 -3.35 4.78 0.81
N TYR A 90 -2.31 4.83 0.00
CA TYR A 90 -2.40 4.80 -1.46
C TYR A 90 -2.04 3.39 -1.93
N ILE A 91 -3.04 2.66 -2.44
CA ILE A 91 -2.89 1.25 -2.81
C ILE A 91 -3.25 1.03 -4.27
N ALA A 92 -2.34 0.42 -5.00
CA ALA A 92 -2.55 -0.01 -6.38
C ALA A 92 -3.16 -1.42 -6.42
N ILE A 93 -4.07 -1.62 -7.37
CA ILE A 93 -4.63 -2.93 -7.73
C ILE A 93 -4.71 -3.07 -9.24
N ALA A 94 -4.77 -4.31 -9.75
CA ALA A 94 -5.06 -4.56 -11.15
C ALA A 94 -6.45 -4.01 -11.52
N ARG A 95 -6.60 -3.44 -12.73
CA ARG A 95 -7.79 -2.70 -13.18
C ARG A 95 -9.07 -3.51 -13.06
N ASN A 96 -9.01 -4.79 -13.41
CA ASN A 96 -10.18 -5.67 -13.43
C ASN A 96 -10.60 -6.18 -12.04
N ARG A 97 -9.84 -5.84 -11.02
CA ARG A 97 -10.09 -6.33 -9.67
C ARG A 97 -11.13 -5.48 -8.94
N LYS A 98 -12.12 -6.15 -8.38
CA LYS A 98 -13.10 -5.51 -7.49
C LYS A 98 -12.65 -5.66 -6.05
N VAL A 99 -12.51 -4.54 -5.34
CA VAL A 99 -12.19 -4.51 -3.90
C VAL A 99 -13.20 -3.63 -3.17
N ARG A 100 -13.43 -3.96 -1.90
CA ARG A 100 -14.16 -3.10 -0.98
C ARG A 100 -13.14 -2.51 -0.02
N THR A 101 -13.05 -1.21 0.02
CA THR A 101 -12.23 -0.50 1.01
C THR A 101 -12.95 -0.51 2.36
N PRO A 102 -12.21 -0.62 3.47
CA PRO A 102 -12.78 -0.42 4.81
C PRO A 102 -13.15 1.06 5.00
N GLU A 103 -13.97 1.34 6.03
CA GLU A 103 -14.22 2.71 6.47
C GLU A 103 -12.97 3.31 7.13
N TYR A 104 -12.20 2.49 7.80
CA TYR A 104 -10.92 2.84 8.42
C TYR A 104 -9.91 1.68 8.27
N PRO A 105 -8.62 1.97 8.04
CA PRO A 105 -8.06 3.29 7.74
C PRO A 105 -8.50 3.81 6.37
N PRO A 106 -8.41 5.13 6.12
CA PRO A 106 -8.74 5.70 4.80
C PRO A 106 -7.78 5.17 3.74
N ILE A 107 -8.35 4.72 2.61
CA ILE A 107 -7.60 4.10 1.51
C ILE A 107 -8.05 4.67 0.19
N THR A 108 -7.11 5.21 -0.56
CA THR A 108 -7.30 5.59 -1.97
C THR A 108 -6.76 4.52 -2.90
N ILE A 109 -7.64 4.01 -3.79
CA ILE A 109 -7.31 2.94 -4.74
C ILE A 109 -6.90 3.51 -6.09
N TYR A 110 -5.70 3.09 -6.56
CA TYR A 110 -5.22 3.30 -7.92
C TYR A 110 -5.36 2.02 -8.74
N ARG A 111 -5.87 2.14 -9.98
CA ARG A 111 -6.10 1.01 -10.88
C ARG A 111 -5.16 1.07 -12.06
N TRP A 112 -4.32 0.05 -12.20
CA TRP A 112 -3.39 -0.10 -13.30
C TRP A 112 -3.83 -1.23 -14.24
N ASP A 113 -3.50 -1.12 -15.53
CA ASP A 113 -3.54 -2.29 -16.42
C ASP A 113 -2.52 -3.33 -15.91
N GLU A 114 -2.70 -4.57 -16.33
CA GLU A 114 -1.96 -5.72 -15.78
C GLU A 114 -0.44 -5.53 -15.85
N VAL A 115 0.08 -5.08 -17.00
CA VAL A 115 1.52 -4.87 -17.19
C VAL A 115 2.05 -3.76 -16.26
N ALA A 116 1.34 -2.64 -16.17
CA ALA A 116 1.73 -1.54 -15.30
C ALA A 116 1.57 -1.90 -13.82
N TYR A 117 0.60 -2.76 -13.47
CA TYR A 117 0.40 -3.25 -12.10
C TYR A 117 1.55 -4.15 -11.66
N GLU A 118 1.96 -5.10 -12.49
CA GLU A 118 3.04 -6.06 -12.15
C GLU A 118 4.43 -5.43 -12.17
N THR A 119 4.59 -4.30 -12.88
CA THR A 119 5.88 -3.64 -13.02
C THR A 119 6.37 -3.06 -11.69
N GLY A 120 7.52 -3.51 -11.23
CA GLY A 120 8.25 -2.93 -10.09
C GLY A 120 7.67 -3.28 -8.72
N ILE A 121 6.85 -4.35 -8.59
CA ILE A 121 6.42 -4.83 -7.27
C ILE A 121 7.62 -5.40 -6.53
N THR A 122 7.81 -4.93 -5.30
CA THR A 122 8.80 -5.45 -4.36
C THR A 122 8.15 -5.58 -2.97
N HIS A 123 8.89 -6.11 -2.02
CA HIS A 123 8.44 -6.25 -0.64
C HIS A 123 9.42 -5.55 0.29
N THR A 124 8.88 -4.90 1.30
CA THR A 124 9.66 -4.25 2.35
C THR A 124 9.04 -4.54 3.72
N VAL A 125 9.84 -4.39 4.76
CA VAL A 125 9.34 -4.50 6.14
C VAL A 125 9.15 -3.10 6.71
N ILE A 126 7.93 -2.77 7.09
CA ILE A 126 7.57 -1.52 7.75
C ILE A 126 6.92 -1.89 9.09
N GLU A 127 7.48 -1.41 10.20
CA GLU A 127 6.99 -1.70 11.56
C GLU A 127 6.77 -3.21 11.84
N GLY A 128 7.67 -4.05 11.30
CA GLY A 128 7.61 -5.51 11.46
C GLY A 128 6.61 -6.22 10.54
N ILE A 129 5.90 -5.50 9.68
CA ILE A 129 4.96 -6.06 8.71
C ILE A 129 5.60 -6.06 7.32
N THR A 130 5.63 -7.23 6.67
CA THR A 130 6.06 -7.32 5.27
C THR A 130 4.92 -6.84 4.37
N VAL A 131 5.18 -5.79 3.60
CA VAL A 131 4.18 -5.16 2.73
C VAL A 131 4.67 -5.10 1.28
N PRO A 132 3.80 -5.38 0.31
CA PRO A 132 4.09 -5.13 -1.10
C PRO A 132 4.09 -3.62 -1.38
N VAL A 133 5.11 -3.15 -2.06
CA VAL A 133 5.30 -1.75 -2.43
C VAL A 133 5.92 -1.67 -3.82
N TYR A 134 5.59 -0.65 -4.60
CA TYR A 134 6.34 -0.41 -5.84
C TYR A 134 7.77 0.05 -5.53
N ASP A 135 8.74 -0.44 -6.29
CA ASP A 135 10.12 0.02 -6.19
C ASP A 135 10.26 1.50 -6.54
N ILE A 136 11.42 2.05 -6.27
CA ILE A 136 11.65 3.48 -6.35
C ILE A 136 11.51 4.02 -7.79
N GLU A 137 11.97 3.29 -8.80
CA GLU A 137 11.88 3.73 -10.21
C GLU A 137 10.42 3.72 -10.70
N LYS A 138 9.65 2.70 -10.32
CA LYS A 138 8.22 2.65 -10.63
C LYS A 138 7.48 3.80 -9.93
N SER A 139 7.82 4.06 -8.67
CA SER A 139 7.22 5.15 -7.88
C SER A 139 7.50 6.52 -8.52
N VAL A 140 8.70 6.76 -9.06
CA VAL A 140 9.01 7.98 -9.81
C VAL A 140 8.22 8.06 -11.11
N CYS A 141 8.07 6.95 -11.84
CA CYS A 141 7.23 6.90 -13.04
C CYS A 141 5.77 7.24 -12.72
N ASP A 142 5.24 6.79 -11.57
CA ASP A 142 3.90 7.11 -11.13
C ASP A 142 3.73 8.61 -10.88
N ALA A 143 4.73 9.28 -10.29
CA ALA A 143 4.71 10.73 -10.10
C ALA A 143 4.62 11.49 -11.42
N ILE A 144 5.43 11.12 -12.41
CA ILE A 144 5.39 11.75 -13.75
C ILE A 144 4.07 11.46 -14.46
N LYS A 145 3.53 10.24 -14.31
CA LYS A 145 2.24 9.87 -14.91
C LYS A 145 1.07 10.66 -14.33
N HIS A 146 1.10 10.89 -13.04
CA HIS A 146 0.03 11.60 -12.32
C HIS A 146 0.31 13.08 -12.05
N ARG A 147 1.35 13.67 -12.65
CA ARG A 147 1.81 15.05 -12.42
C ARG A 147 0.71 16.11 -12.47
N ASN A 148 -0.28 15.94 -13.34
CA ASN A 148 -1.41 16.87 -13.45
C ASN A 148 -2.40 16.79 -12.28
N LYS A 149 -2.42 15.64 -11.55
CA LYS A 149 -3.28 15.43 -10.39
C LYS A 149 -2.58 15.83 -9.10
N ILE A 150 -1.30 15.48 -8.97
CA ILE A 150 -0.51 15.73 -7.76
C ILE A 150 0.17 17.10 -7.76
N GLY A 151 0.23 17.75 -8.90
CA GLY A 151 0.96 19.01 -9.12
C GLY A 151 2.36 18.79 -9.68
N ILE A 152 2.76 19.71 -10.58
CA ILE A 152 4.07 19.68 -11.23
C ILE A 152 5.20 19.81 -10.21
N ASN A 153 5.02 20.65 -9.19
CA ASN A 153 6.02 20.87 -8.14
C ASN A 153 6.32 19.58 -7.36
N VAL A 154 5.28 18.81 -6.99
CA VAL A 154 5.44 17.54 -6.28
C VAL A 154 6.16 16.52 -7.17
N SER A 155 5.79 16.40 -8.45
CA SER A 155 6.48 15.49 -9.35
C SER A 155 7.93 15.86 -9.60
N SER A 156 8.23 17.17 -9.66
CA SER A 156 9.61 17.67 -9.78
C SER A 156 10.42 17.41 -8.50
N GLU A 157 9.84 17.60 -7.33
CA GLU A 157 10.45 17.27 -6.04
C GLU A 157 10.83 15.80 -5.97
N ILE A 158 9.88 14.90 -6.32
CA ILE A 158 10.08 13.45 -6.30
C ILE A 158 11.23 13.06 -7.25
N LEU A 159 11.25 13.59 -8.48
CA LEU A 159 12.31 13.29 -9.43
C LEU A 159 13.66 13.83 -8.95
N LYS A 160 13.72 15.06 -8.43
CA LYS A 160 14.95 15.66 -7.87
C LYS A 160 15.50 14.82 -6.72
N ASN A 161 14.64 14.42 -5.78
CA ASN A 161 15.05 13.59 -4.64
C ASN A 161 15.51 12.19 -5.09
N TYR A 162 14.95 11.64 -6.16
CA TYR A 162 15.44 10.41 -6.76
C TYR A 162 16.83 10.62 -7.42
N LEU A 163 16.99 11.66 -8.22
CA LEU A 163 18.24 11.93 -8.94
C LEU A 163 19.42 12.23 -8.00
N SER A 164 19.17 12.75 -6.80
CA SER A 164 20.20 12.99 -5.78
C SER A 164 20.77 11.69 -5.18
N ARG A 165 20.11 10.54 -5.39
CA ARG A 165 20.54 9.26 -4.82
C ARG A 165 21.72 8.66 -5.60
N LYS A 166 22.71 8.14 -4.87
CA LYS A 166 23.82 7.38 -5.46
C LYS A 166 23.37 6.04 -6.09
N THR A 167 22.28 5.48 -5.60
CA THR A 167 21.72 4.18 -6.01
C THR A 167 20.68 4.30 -7.13
N ARG A 168 20.54 5.48 -7.77
CA ARG A 168 19.60 5.67 -8.88
C ARG A 168 19.96 4.80 -10.07
N ASP A 169 18.97 4.21 -10.71
CA ASP A 169 19.10 3.42 -11.93
C ASP A 169 18.28 4.08 -13.05
N ILE A 170 18.96 4.89 -13.87
CA ILE A 170 18.31 5.65 -14.98
C ILE A 170 17.84 4.71 -16.09
N ASP A 171 18.54 3.61 -16.35
CA ASP A 171 18.16 2.66 -17.39
C ASP A 171 16.86 1.95 -17.00
N LYS A 172 16.76 1.50 -15.75
CA LYS A 172 15.55 0.91 -15.18
C LYS A 172 14.40 1.91 -15.15
N LEU A 173 14.66 3.17 -14.73
CA LEU A 173 13.67 4.25 -14.75
C LEU A 173 13.11 4.44 -16.17
N MET A 174 13.97 4.52 -17.18
CA MET A 174 13.54 4.71 -18.57
C MET A 174 12.83 3.49 -19.15
N LYS A 175 13.22 2.27 -18.75
CA LYS A 175 12.49 1.04 -19.09
C LYS A 175 11.06 1.10 -18.54
N TYR A 176 10.89 1.46 -17.28
CA TYR A 176 9.56 1.58 -16.65
C TYR A 176 8.75 2.75 -17.23
N ALA A 177 9.40 3.88 -17.53
CA ALA A 177 8.76 5.02 -18.19
C ALA A 177 8.17 4.65 -19.58
N LYS A 178 8.81 3.73 -20.32
CA LYS A 178 8.23 3.19 -21.57
C LYS A 178 6.99 2.36 -21.30
N ILE A 179 7.04 1.43 -20.35
CA ILE A 179 5.90 0.59 -19.95
C ILE A 179 4.72 1.47 -19.49
N MET A 180 5.03 2.48 -18.67
CA MET A 180 4.03 3.42 -18.12
C MET A 180 3.55 4.46 -19.14
N ARG A 181 4.09 4.47 -20.36
CA ARG A 181 3.78 5.43 -21.45
C ARG A 181 4.05 6.88 -21.07
N VAL A 182 5.12 7.13 -20.33
CA VAL A 182 5.56 8.46 -19.90
C VAL A 182 7.01 8.79 -20.33
N ALA A 183 7.63 7.97 -21.16
CA ALA A 183 9.05 8.09 -21.52
C ALA A 183 9.42 9.44 -22.13
N SER A 184 8.58 10.01 -23.02
CA SER A 184 8.83 11.33 -23.63
C SER A 184 8.74 12.47 -22.59
N THR A 185 7.78 12.38 -21.69
CA THR A 185 7.64 13.32 -20.58
C THR A 185 8.81 13.19 -19.60
N MET A 186 9.17 11.96 -19.22
CA MET A 186 10.31 11.69 -18.34
C MET A 186 11.61 12.30 -18.90
N LYS A 187 11.88 12.13 -20.19
CA LYS A 187 13.07 12.73 -20.82
C LYS A 187 13.11 14.25 -20.66
N LYS A 188 12.00 14.93 -20.92
CA LYS A 188 11.92 16.40 -20.75
C LYS A 188 12.20 16.84 -19.31
N TYR A 189 11.71 16.08 -18.33
CA TYR A 189 11.96 16.37 -16.91
C TYR A 189 13.43 16.10 -16.54
N LEU A 190 14.05 15.05 -17.07
CA LEU A 190 15.48 14.77 -16.86
C LEU A 190 16.36 15.85 -17.48
N GLU A 191 16.06 16.30 -18.69
CA GLU A 191 16.81 17.37 -19.39
C GLU A 191 16.76 18.72 -18.63
N ILE A 192 15.73 18.98 -17.85
CA ILE A 192 15.61 20.22 -17.06
C ILE A 192 16.37 20.10 -15.72
N GLN A 193 16.57 18.90 -15.20
CA GLN A 193 17.12 18.68 -13.86
C GLN A 193 18.56 18.15 -13.85
N LEU A 194 19.13 17.81 -15.02
CA LEU A 194 20.52 17.44 -15.22
C LEU A 194 21.31 18.61 -15.78
#